data_d7963c975e1cf3aa14be0471250e736c
#
_entry.id   d7963c975e1cf3aa14be0471250e736c
#
_cell.length_a   1.000
_cell.length_b   1.000
_cell.length_c   1.000
_cell.angle_alpha   90.00
_cell.angle_beta   90.00
_cell.angle_gamma   90.00
#
_symmetry.space_group_name_H-M   'P 1'
#
loop_
_entity.id
_entity.type
_entity.pdbx_description
1 polymer ?
#
loop_
_entity_poly.entity_id
_entity_poly.type
_entity_poly.pdbx_seq_one_letter_code
_entity_poly.pdbx_strand_id
1 'polypeptide(L)'
;MITGEEINQCITDNYPELIDKIYPIFTTVVNDLSVVYSITTVSGGYVGQDILQLRIFDSDYDVATEWKRKLINLFSTEKENKAIVLPTVSFTGALSGGGDNFRDDLQIWEITAIFVLKTKERV
;
A
#
# COMPACT_ATOMS: atom_id res chain seq x y z
N MET A 1 -10.29 -5.50 -11.92
CA MET A 1 -9.72 -5.82 -10.59
C MET A 1 -8.27 -5.38 -10.54
N ILE A 2 -7.89 -4.67 -9.51
CA ILE A 2 -6.51 -4.22 -9.34
C ILE A 2 -5.60 -5.41 -9.01
N THR A 3 -4.39 -5.44 -9.56
CA THR A 3 -3.44 -6.51 -9.32
C THR A 3 -2.31 -6.06 -8.40
N GLY A 4 -1.65 -7.03 -7.75
CA GLY A 4 -0.50 -6.74 -6.89
C GLY A 4 0.65 -6.13 -7.67
N GLU A 5 0.85 -6.57 -8.92
CA GLU A 5 1.88 -6.01 -9.78
C GLU A 5 1.61 -4.53 -10.08
N GLU A 6 0.35 -4.16 -10.30
CA GLU A 6 -0.03 -2.75 -10.51
C GLU A 6 0.23 -1.90 -9.28
N ILE A 7 -0.04 -2.42 -8.08
CA ILE A 7 0.26 -1.72 -6.82
C ILE A 7 1.76 -1.53 -6.66
N ASN A 8 2.54 -2.58 -6.89
CA ASN A 8 4.01 -2.51 -6.83
C ASN A 8 4.52 -1.45 -7.81
N GLN A 9 4.06 -1.48 -9.06
CA GLN A 9 4.49 -0.52 -10.07
C GLN A 9 4.09 0.91 -9.71
N CYS A 10 2.88 1.09 -9.20
CA CYS A 10 2.41 2.41 -8.75
C CYS A 10 3.32 2.99 -7.66
N ILE A 11 3.68 2.17 -6.68
CA ILE A 11 4.54 2.63 -5.58
C ILE A 11 5.95 2.94 -6.10
N THR A 12 6.54 2.06 -6.89
CA THR A 12 7.92 2.24 -7.37
C THR A 12 8.06 3.35 -8.39
N ASP A 13 7.02 3.64 -9.18
CA ASP A 13 7.02 4.77 -10.10
C ASP A 13 7.07 6.10 -9.35
N ASN A 14 6.41 6.19 -8.20
CA ASN A 14 6.39 7.40 -7.39
C ASN A 14 7.56 7.45 -6.40
N TYR A 15 8.04 6.31 -5.93
CA TYR A 15 9.12 6.20 -4.96
C TYR A 15 10.14 5.14 -5.42
N PRO A 16 11.05 5.51 -6.34
CA PRO A 16 12.06 4.56 -6.85
C PRO A 16 12.95 3.96 -5.76
N GLU A 17 13.06 4.62 -4.61
CA GLU A 17 13.83 4.13 -3.46
C GLU A 17 13.31 2.79 -2.95
N LEU A 18 12.04 2.46 -3.24
CA LEU A 18 11.42 1.22 -2.80
C LEU A 18 11.52 0.06 -3.80
N ILE A 19 12.25 0.24 -4.90
CA ILE A 19 12.49 -0.86 -5.83
C ILE A 19 13.18 -2.01 -5.09
N ASP A 20 12.68 -3.23 -5.29
CA ASP A 20 13.16 -4.46 -4.62
C ASP A 20 12.89 -4.51 -3.11
N LYS A 21 12.06 -3.59 -2.59
CA LYS A 21 11.70 -3.57 -1.16
C LYS A 21 10.22 -3.83 -0.92
N ILE A 22 9.45 -4.14 -1.98
CA ILE A 22 8.02 -4.37 -1.92
C ILE A 22 7.71 -5.85 -2.16
N TYR A 23 6.94 -6.44 -1.25
CA TYR A 23 6.65 -7.88 -1.25
C TYR A 23 5.15 -8.13 -1.13
N PRO A 24 4.62 -9.15 -1.83
CA PRO A 24 3.22 -9.55 -1.65
C PRO A 24 3.05 -10.37 -0.36
N ILE A 25 1.97 -10.11 0.36
CA ILE A 25 1.46 -10.86 1.52
C ILE A 25 2.42 -10.90 2.69
N PHE A 26 3.65 -11.37 2.53
CA PHE A 26 4.63 -11.34 3.62
C PHE A 26 6.06 -11.36 3.09
N THR A 27 7.03 -11.01 3.96
CA THR A 27 8.45 -11.06 3.64
C THR A 27 9.23 -11.66 4.81
N THR A 28 10.32 -12.34 4.48
CA THR A 28 11.32 -12.78 5.46
C THR A 28 12.47 -11.78 5.60
N VAL A 29 12.51 -10.75 4.78
CA VAL A 29 13.53 -9.69 4.84
C VAL A 29 13.07 -8.66 5.85
N VAL A 30 13.55 -8.77 7.10
CA VAL A 30 13.11 -7.91 8.20
C VAL A 30 14.21 -7.03 8.76
N ASN A 31 15.43 -7.08 8.18
CA ASN A 31 16.57 -6.30 8.66
C ASN A 31 16.68 -4.93 8.00
N ASP A 32 15.97 -4.72 6.89
CA ASP A 32 15.94 -3.48 6.14
C ASP A 32 14.51 -3.02 5.94
N LEU A 33 14.37 -1.77 5.50
CA LEU A 33 13.07 -1.24 5.10
C LEU A 33 12.41 -2.18 4.10
N SER A 34 11.20 -2.61 4.40
CA SER A 34 10.39 -3.39 3.48
C SER A 34 8.93 -2.98 3.58
N VAL A 35 8.22 -3.08 2.47
CA VAL A 35 6.80 -2.79 2.39
C VAL A 35 6.10 -4.05 1.91
N VAL A 36 5.12 -4.50 2.67
CA VAL A 36 4.33 -5.69 2.33
C VAL A 36 2.92 -5.23 2.02
N TYR A 37 2.40 -5.65 0.88
CA TYR A 37 1.04 -5.32 0.48
C TYR A 37 0.17 -6.56 0.46
N SER A 38 -1.12 -6.36 0.76
CA SER A 38 -2.15 -7.36 0.52
C SER A 38 -3.38 -6.67 -0.01
N ILE A 39 -4.10 -7.34 -0.92
CA ILE A 39 -5.30 -6.82 -1.55
C ILE A 39 -6.43 -7.81 -1.26
N THR A 40 -7.54 -7.28 -0.72
CA THR A 40 -8.75 -8.05 -0.50
C THR A 40 -9.86 -7.45 -1.33
N THR A 41 -10.44 -8.22 -2.25
CA THR A 41 -11.54 -7.77 -3.08
C THR A 41 -12.84 -7.85 -2.26
N VAL A 42 -13.51 -6.72 -2.11
CA VAL A 42 -14.81 -6.64 -1.43
C VAL A 42 -15.94 -6.83 -2.44
N SER A 43 -15.83 -6.16 -3.59
CA SER A 43 -16.78 -6.34 -4.69
C SER A 43 -16.05 -6.19 -6.01
N GLY A 44 -16.42 -7.00 -7.00
CA GLY A 44 -15.82 -6.97 -8.32
C GLY A 44 -16.77 -6.37 -9.35
N GLY A 45 -16.35 -6.48 -10.63
CA GLY A 45 -17.09 -5.99 -11.78
C GLY A 45 -16.49 -4.70 -12.33
N TYR A 46 -17.25 -4.04 -13.19
CA TYR A 46 -16.80 -2.81 -13.84
C TYR A 46 -16.48 -1.72 -12.83
N VAL A 47 -17.33 -1.59 -11.81
CA VAL A 47 -17.08 -0.73 -10.65
C VAL A 47 -16.97 -1.66 -9.45
N GLY A 48 -15.84 -1.57 -8.74
CA GLY A 48 -15.57 -2.47 -7.63
C GLY A 48 -14.98 -1.76 -6.44
N GLN A 49 -14.69 -2.55 -5.41
CA GLN A 49 -14.08 -2.07 -4.19
C GLN A 49 -13.06 -3.09 -3.70
N ASP A 50 -11.85 -2.63 -3.43
CA ASP A 50 -10.77 -3.44 -2.87
C ASP A 50 -10.27 -2.80 -1.59
N ILE A 51 -9.74 -3.64 -0.70
CA ILE A 51 -9.03 -3.16 0.49
C ILE A 51 -7.55 -3.43 0.28
N LEU A 52 -6.75 -2.37 0.30
CA LEU A 52 -5.29 -2.45 0.22
C LEU A 52 -4.72 -2.25 1.62
N GLN A 53 -3.98 -3.24 2.10
CA GLN A 53 -3.25 -3.13 3.35
C GLN A 53 -1.76 -3.05 3.07
N LEU A 54 -1.13 -2.00 3.57
CA LEU A 54 0.31 -1.81 3.47
C LEU A 54 0.91 -1.94 4.86
N ARG A 55 1.94 -2.79 5.00
CA ARG A 55 2.70 -2.93 6.24
C ARG A 55 4.14 -2.55 5.96
N ILE A 56 4.65 -1.61 6.74
CA ILE A 56 5.99 -1.08 6.58
C ILE A 56 6.84 -1.58 7.74
N PHE A 57 7.94 -2.23 7.43
CA PHE A 57 8.86 -2.79 8.42
C PHE A 57 10.19 -2.04 8.37
N ASP A 58 10.64 -1.57 9.52
CA ASP A 58 11.95 -0.96 9.67
C ASP A 58 12.32 -0.93 11.16
N SER A 59 13.62 -1.05 11.46
CA SER A 59 14.10 -0.96 12.83
C SER A 59 14.02 0.47 13.39
N ASP A 60 13.97 1.48 12.52
CA ASP A 60 13.85 2.88 12.89
C ASP A 60 12.40 3.32 12.74
N TYR A 61 11.78 3.68 13.87
CA TYR A 61 10.39 4.11 13.90
C TYR A 61 10.14 5.36 13.04
N ASP A 62 11.08 6.30 13.06
CA ASP A 62 10.91 7.55 12.31
C ASP A 62 10.95 7.31 10.82
N VAL A 63 11.82 6.40 10.36
CA VAL A 63 11.88 6.01 8.95
C VAL A 63 10.57 5.34 8.52
N ALA A 64 10.10 4.38 9.31
CA ALA A 64 8.86 3.66 9.00
C ALA A 64 7.66 4.61 8.96
N THR A 65 7.57 5.52 9.93
CA THR A 65 6.48 6.51 10.01
C THR A 65 6.51 7.47 8.82
N GLU A 66 7.69 7.90 8.40
CA GLU A 66 7.84 8.78 7.25
C GLU A 66 7.35 8.09 5.96
N TRP A 67 7.69 6.82 5.78
CA TRP A 67 7.19 6.05 4.63
C TRP A 67 5.69 5.84 4.71
N LYS A 68 5.13 5.60 5.91
CA LYS A 68 3.68 5.53 6.08
C LYS A 68 3.02 6.81 5.59
N ARG A 69 3.55 7.97 6.00
CA ARG A 69 3.02 9.27 5.58
C ARG A 69 3.06 9.44 4.06
N LYS A 70 4.17 9.08 3.43
CA LYS A 70 4.32 9.17 1.99
C LYS A 70 3.32 8.27 1.24
N LEU A 71 3.13 7.05 1.72
CA LEU A 71 2.21 6.11 1.10
C LEU A 71 0.75 6.52 1.33
N ILE A 72 0.43 7.11 2.49
CA ILE A 72 -0.90 7.67 2.72
C ILE A 72 -1.17 8.79 1.70
N ASN A 73 -0.21 9.68 1.47
CA ASN A 73 -0.37 10.75 0.50
C ASN A 73 -0.55 10.21 -0.92
N LEU A 74 0.13 9.13 -1.27
CA LEU A 74 0.01 8.51 -2.59
C LEU A 74 -1.39 7.91 -2.82
N PHE A 75 -1.94 7.20 -1.83
CA PHE A 75 -3.18 6.44 -1.99
C PHE A 75 -4.44 7.15 -1.51
N SER A 76 -4.32 8.27 -0.79
CA SER A 76 -5.48 9.04 -0.31
C SER A 76 -5.87 10.10 -1.34
N THR A 77 -6.59 9.69 -2.37
CA THR A 77 -6.93 10.54 -3.51
C THR A 77 -8.41 10.93 -3.55
N GLU A 78 -9.25 10.32 -2.72
CA GLU A 78 -10.69 10.55 -2.75
C GLU A 78 -11.06 12.00 -2.42
N LYS A 79 -10.37 12.62 -1.46
CA LYS A 79 -10.60 14.01 -1.06
C LYS A 79 -10.42 15.00 -2.19
N GLU A 80 -9.46 14.72 -3.08
CA GLU A 80 -9.14 15.58 -4.22
C GLU A 80 -9.91 15.17 -5.47
N ASN A 81 -10.76 14.13 -5.35
CA ASN A 81 -11.50 13.54 -6.46
C ASN A 81 -10.59 13.22 -7.65
N LYS A 82 -9.39 12.72 -7.35
CA LYS A 82 -8.37 12.45 -8.35
C LYS A 82 -8.11 10.96 -8.45
N ALA A 83 -8.45 10.38 -9.61
CA ALA A 83 -8.21 8.96 -9.83
C ALA A 83 -6.76 8.68 -10.21
N ILE A 84 -6.22 7.57 -9.69
CA ILE A 84 -4.96 7.02 -10.16
C ILE A 84 -5.28 6.05 -11.28
N VAL A 85 -4.63 6.21 -12.42
CA VAL A 85 -4.87 5.38 -13.61
C VAL A 85 -3.75 4.37 -13.74
N LEU A 86 -4.13 3.08 -13.73
CA LEU A 86 -3.23 1.94 -13.88
C LEU A 86 -3.55 1.24 -15.21
N PRO A 87 -2.73 0.26 -15.66
CA PRO A 87 -2.97 -0.41 -16.94
C PRO A 87 -4.35 -1.02 -17.12
N THR A 88 -4.89 -1.71 -16.10
CA THR A 88 -6.17 -2.41 -16.24
C THR A 88 -7.31 -1.76 -15.46
N VAL A 89 -7.02 -0.78 -14.60
CA VAL A 89 -8.00 -0.23 -13.68
C VAL A 89 -7.61 1.19 -13.30
N SER A 90 -8.60 2.02 -12.99
CA SER A 90 -8.38 3.28 -12.28
C SER A 90 -9.02 3.20 -10.91
N PHE A 91 -8.53 3.97 -9.95
CA PHE A 91 -9.09 3.95 -8.61
C PHE A 91 -8.94 5.28 -7.90
N THR A 92 -9.83 5.51 -6.93
CA THR A 92 -9.66 6.52 -5.88
C THR A 92 -9.52 5.79 -4.56
N GLY A 93 -8.69 6.31 -3.68
CA GLY A 93 -8.42 5.67 -2.40
C GLY A 93 -8.68 6.57 -1.21
N ALA A 94 -9.04 5.97 -0.10
CA ALA A 94 -9.22 6.65 1.18
C ALA A 94 -8.61 5.83 2.29
N LEU A 95 -7.89 6.50 3.20
CA LEU A 95 -7.35 5.84 4.38
C LEU A 95 -8.51 5.37 5.28
N SER A 96 -8.50 4.09 5.62
CA SER A 96 -9.55 3.48 6.43
C SER A 96 -9.09 3.12 7.84
N GLY A 97 -7.80 2.89 8.02
CA GLY A 97 -7.28 2.50 9.33
C GLY A 97 -5.80 2.22 9.28
N GLY A 98 -5.29 1.67 10.38
CA GLY A 98 -3.89 1.33 10.49
C GLY A 98 -3.47 1.24 11.95
N GLY A 99 -2.19 1.13 12.19
CA GLY A 99 -1.66 1.08 13.53
C GLY A 99 -0.16 0.86 13.54
N ASP A 100 0.43 1.05 14.71
CA ASP A 100 1.84 0.87 14.93
C ASP A 100 2.04 -0.30 15.88
N ASN A 101 2.94 -1.22 15.55
CA ASN A 101 3.23 -2.38 16.38
C ASN A 101 4.74 -2.60 16.42
N PHE A 102 5.28 -2.76 17.62
CA PHE A 102 6.69 -3.11 17.77
C PHE A 102 6.82 -4.62 17.93
N ARG A 103 7.61 -5.25 17.07
CA ARG A 103 7.86 -6.69 17.10
C ARG A 103 9.09 -6.95 17.94
N ASP A 104 8.88 -7.30 19.22
CA ASP A 104 9.97 -7.56 20.16
C ASP A 104 10.88 -8.70 19.71
N ASP A 105 10.31 -9.73 19.12
CA ASP A 105 11.04 -10.90 18.64
C ASP A 105 12.05 -10.55 17.53
N LEU A 106 11.74 -9.56 16.73
CA LEU A 106 12.57 -9.14 15.60
C LEU A 106 13.25 -7.79 15.81
N GLN A 107 12.93 -7.08 16.90
CA GLN A 107 13.41 -5.73 17.19
C GLN A 107 13.13 -4.77 16.04
N ILE A 108 11.90 -4.81 15.50
CA ILE A 108 11.50 -4.05 14.33
C ILE A 108 10.10 -3.48 14.51
N TRP A 109 9.86 -2.31 13.93
CA TRP A 109 8.52 -1.71 13.87
C TRP A 109 7.74 -2.24 12.68
N GLU A 110 6.48 -2.52 12.91
CA GLU A 110 5.51 -2.87 11.87
C GLU A 110 4.43 -1.78 11.87
N ILE A 111 4.44 -0.94 10.85
CA ILE A 111 3.52 0.18 10.71
C ILE A 111 2.52 -0.15 9.62
N THR A 112 1.24 -0.13 9.94
CA THR A 112 0.17 -0.55 9.02
C THR A 112 -0.66 0.63 8.57
N ALA A 113 -0.98 0.66 7.27
CA ALA A 113 -1.95 1.59 6.69
C ALA A 113 -2.93 0.79 5.84
N ILE A 114 -4.22 1.03 6.03
CA ILE A 114 -5.30 0.32 5.34
C ILE A 114 -6.09 1.32 4.52
N PHE A 115 -6.29 1.01 3.23
CA PHE A 115 -7.01 1.88 2.29
C PHE A 115 -8.18 1.15 1.70
N VAL A 116 -9.27 1.88 1.49
CA VAL A 116 -10.40 1.42 0.68
C VAL A 116 -10.21 2.03 -0.70
N LEU A 117 -10.12 1.18 -1.72
CA LEU A 117 -9.95 1.60 -3.11
C LEU A 117 -11.26 1.37 -3.85
N LYS A 118 -11.81 2.45 -4.40
CA LYS A 118 -12.96 2.36 -5.31
C LYS A 118 -12.42 2.26 -6.71
N THR A 119 -12.62 1.12 -7.35
CA THR A 119 -11.99 0.78 -8.62
C THR A 119 -12.97 0.85 -9.77
N LYS A 120 -12.44 1.16 -10.95
CA LYS A 120 -13.19 1.16 -12.19
C LYS A 120 -12.33 0.50 -13.26
N GLU A 121 -12.86 -0.57 -13.88
CA GLU A 121 -12.14 -1.29 -14.92
C GLU A 121 -11.92 -0.37 -16.13
N ARG A 122 -10.75 -0.50 -16.73
CA ARG A 122 -10.42 0.16 -17.99
C ARG A 122 -10.73 -0.79 -19.15
N VAL A 123 -11.50 -0.30 -20.06
CA VAL A 123 -11.93 -1.08 -21.24
C VAL A 123 -11.09 -0.70 -22.44
#